data_fefd25048ff36955a379cd7481b72807
#
_entry.id   fefd25048ff36955a379cd7481b72807
#
_cell.length_a   1.000
_cell.length_b   1.000
_cell.length_c   1.000
_cell.angle_alpha   90.00
_cell.angle_beta   90.00
_cell.angle_gamma   90.00
#
_symmetry.space_group_name_H-M   'P 1'
#
loop_
_entity.id
_entity.type
_entity.pdbx_description
1 polymer ?
#
loop_
_entity_poly.entity_id
_entity_poly.type
_entity_poly.pdbx_seq_one_letter_code
_entity_poly.pdbx_strand_id
1 'polypeptide(L)'
;MPSRRSERKLPFELRLLWGLVRLAWKVAGHLAYWLLAAAGSLLWLIAWPFRRRPEVVIEWSKADAFYRSYRWRRLRIDALEANRRRYGTVTCECCLTGETERWHVDHIRPRSTHPELALEPANLQVLCADCNLGKGTRYSTDWRAGEPA
;
A
#
# COMPACT_ATOMS: atom_id res chain seq x y z
N MET A 1 32.15 -21.21 68.32
CA MET A 1 31.32 -19.99 68.36
C MET A 1 31.99 -18.94 67.50
N PRO A 2 31.40 -18.52 66.36
CA PRO A 2 31.98 -17.47 65.54
C PRO A 2 31.68 -16.10 66.11
N SER A 3 32.71 -15.26 66.22
CA SER A 3 32.65 -13.90 66.75
C SER A 3 31.77 -13.00 65.88
N ARG A 4 30.81 -12.33 66.49
CA ARG A 4 30.02 -11.27 65.86
C ARG A 4 30.97 -10.12 65.49
N ARG A 5 31.26 -9.94 64.19
CA ARG A 5 31.87 -8.72 63.69
C ARG A 5 30.93 -7.56 64.01
N SER A 6 31.38 -6.67 64.85
CA SER A 6 30.74 -5.38 65.16
C SER A 6 30.68 -4.55 63.86
N GLU A 7 29.53 -4.49 63.24
CA GLU A 7 29.28 -3.55 62.16
C GLU A 7 29.32 -2.12 62.71
N ARG A 8 30.43 -1.45 62.50
CA ARG A 8 30.56 -0.03 62.82
C ARG A 8 29.63 0.75 61.89
N LYS A 9 28.47 1.13 62.43
CA LYS A 9 27.53 2.01 61.72
C LYS A 9 28.22 3.37 61.51
N LEU A 10 28.30 3.80 60.25
CA LEU A 10 28.82 5.11 59.87
C LEU A 10 28.12 6.24 60.66
N PRO A 11 28.83 7.27 61.09
CA PRO A 11 28.26 8.46 61.77
C PRO A 11 27.13 9.06 60.98
N PHE A 12 26.13 9.60 61.62
CA PHE A 12 24.92 10.15 60.99
C PHE A 12 25.23 11.16 59.88
N GLU A 13 26.21 12.03 60.11
CA GLU A 13 26.66 13.02 59.11
C GLU A 13 27.24 12.42 57.85
N LEU A 14 27.99 11.34 57.94
CA LEU A 14 28.51 10.63 56.77
C LEU A 14 27.41 9.91 55.98
N ARG A 15 26.37 9.46 56.67
CA ARG A 15 25.19 8.89 55.98
C ARG A 15 24.42 9.93 55.18
N LEU A 16 24.25 11.13 55.71
CA LEU A 16 23.63 12.26 55.01
C LEU A 16 24.45 12.67 53.78
N LEU A 17 25.77 12.82 53.93
CA LEU A 17 26.66 13.12 52.82
C LEU A 17 26.58 12.07 51.73
N TRP A 18 26.62 10.79 52.06
CA TRP A 18 26.43 9.71 51.08
C TRP A 18 25.06 9.73 50.42
N GLY A 19 24.01 10.09 51.15
CA GLY A 19 22.66 10.29 50.60
C GLY A 19 22.62 11.41 49.56
N LEU A 20 23.23 12.56 49.88
CA LEU A 20 23.32 13.70 48.97
C LEU A 20 24.15 13.40 47.73
N VAL A 21 25.28 12.71 47.87
CA VAL A 21 26.11 12.28 46.75
C VAL A 21 25.33 11.34 45.81
N ARG A 22 24.62 10.35 46.37
CA ARG A 22 23.78 9.45 45.57
C ARG A 22 22.66 10.19 44.85
N LEU A 23 22.03 11.16 45.49
CA LEU A 23 20.99 11.99 44.89
C LEU A 23 21.58 12.83 43.74
N ALA A 24 22.71 13.47 43.96
CA ALA A 24 23.40 14.26 42.94
C ALA A 24 23.76 13.40 41.69
N TRP A 25 24.27 12.19 41.91
CA TRP A 25 24.57 11.26 40.83
C TRP A 25 23.30 10.83 40.04
N LYS A 26 22.18 10.60 40.74
CA LYS A 26 20.92 10.29 40.08
C LYS A 26 20.43 11.46 39.22
N VAL A 27 20.44 12.67 39.79
CA VAL A 27 20.02 13.89 39.07
C VAL A 27 20.92 14.16 37.87
N ALA A 28 22.24 14.07 38.05
CA ALA A 28 23.18 14.22 36.92
C ALA A 28 22.97 13.18 35.81
N GLY A 29 22.72 11.93 36.19
CA GLY A 29 22.42 10.85 35.23
C GLY A 29 21.13 11.12 34.43
N HIS A 30 20.08 11.58 35.11
CA HIS A 30 18.84 11.97 34.43
C HIS A 30 19.03 13.15 33.48
N LEU A 31 19.75 14.19 33.90
CA LEU A 31 20.04 15.33 33.03
C LEU A 31 20.84 14.93 31.81
N ALA A 32 21.89 14.11 31.98
CA ALA A 32 22.68 13.60 30.88
C ALA A 32 21.85 12.78 29.91
N TYR A 33 20.96 11.91 30.40
CA TYR A 33 20.04 11.13 29.55
C TYR A 33 19.15 12.02 28.70
N TRP A 34 18.51 13.05 29.32
CA TRP A 34 17.63 13.95 28.58
C TRP A 34 18.37 14.82 27.58
N LEU A 35 19.59 15.25 27.89
CA LEU A 35 20.42 16.00 26.94
C LEU A 35 20.82 15.14 25.73
N LEU A 36 21.20 13.87 25.94
CA LEU A 36 21.54 12.95 24.87
C LEU A 36 20.30 12.60 24.03
N ALA A 37 19.14 12.41 24.67
CA ALA A 37 17.89 12.16 23.96
C ALA A 37 17.48 13.35 23.11
N ALA A 38 17.59 14.58 23.62
CA ALA A 38 17.31 15.80 22.88
C ALA A 38 18.27 16.00 21.70
N ALA A 39 19.56 15.77 21.91
CA ALA A 39 20.56 15.84 20.84
C ALA A 39 20.30 14.79 19.75
N GLY A 40 19.96 13.55 20.12
CA GLY A 40 19.58 12.50 19.20
C GLY A 40 18.35 12.85 18.36
N SER A 41 17.34 13.43 19.01
CA SER A 41 16.12 13.90 18.32
C SER A 41 16.41 15.03 17.35
N LEU A 42 17.27 15.97 17.73
CA LEU A 42 17.68 17.07 16.87
C LEU A 42 18.46 16.57 15.64
N LEU A 43 19.42 15.68 15.85
CA LEU A 43 20.17 15.04 14.77
C LEU A 43 19.24 14.25 13.83
N TRP A 44 18.24 13.57 14.38
CA TRP A 44 17.25 12.85 13.59
C TRP A 44 16.42 13.81 12.73
N LEU A 45 15.96 14.96 13.28
CA LEU A 45 15.23 15.99 12.57
C LEU A 45 16.05 16.62 11.44
N ILE A 46 17.35 16.86 11.69
CA ILE A 46 18.27 17.40 10.68
C ILE A 46 18.55 16.37 9.57
N ALA A 47 18.72 15.10 9.95
CA ALA A 47 19.01 14.02 8.99
C ALA A 47 17.77 13.56 8.20
N TRP A 48 16.54 13.84 8.70
CA TRP A 48 15.29 13.43 8.07
C TRP A 48 15.14 13.87 6.61
N PRO A 49 15.41 15.13 6.22
CA PRO A 49 15.32 15.58 4.84
C PRO A 49 16.34 14.93 3.91
N PHE A 50 17.50 14.49 4.46
CA PHE A 50 18.58 13.85 3.70
C PHE A 50 18.46 12.33 3.64
N ARG A 51 17.49 11.73 4.32
CA ARG A 51 17.19 10.32 4.13
C ARG A 51 16.69 10.15 2.71
N ARG A 52 17.52 9.56 1.86
CA ARG A 52 17.09 9.11 0.54
C ARG A 52 15.86 8.25 0.75
N ARG A 53 14.71 8.72 0.28
CA ARG A 53 13.54 7.85 0.18
C ARG A 53 14.00 6.67 -0.67
N PRO A 54 13.71 5.42 -0.26
CA PRO A 54 14.02 4.30 -1.12
C PRO A 54 13.38 4.62 -2.48
N GLU A 55 14.21 4.64 -3.52
CA GLU A 55 13.73 4.80 -4.88
C GLU A 55 12.83 3.60 -5.12
N VAL A 56 11.53 3.85 -5.18
CA VAL A 56 10.56 2.79 -5.49
C VAL A 56 10.78 2.49 -6.96
N VAL A 57 11.67 1.54 -7.23
CA VAL A 57 11.80 0.96 -8.57
C VAL A 57 10.52 0.19 -8.82
N ILE A 58 9.58 0.83 -9.53
CA ILE A 58 8.36 0.16 -9.98
C ILE A 58 8.78 -0.72 -11.15
N GLU A 59 9.11 -1.97 -10.87
CA GLU A 59 9.18 -2.98 -11.90
C GLU A 59 7.77 -3.21 -12.45
N TRP A 60 7.51 -2.61 -13.61
CA TRP A 60 6.25 -2.82 -14.32
C TRP A 60 6.18 -4.28 -14.75
N SER A 61 5.19 -5.00 -14.25
CA SER A 61 4.91 -6.35 -14.71
C SER A 61 4.63 -6.35 -16.22
N LYS A 62 4.83 -7.48 -16.88
CA LYS A 62 4.43 -7.63 -18.31
C LYS A 62 2.96 -7.29 -18.53
N ALA A 63 2.14 -7.49 -17.51
CA ALA A 63 0.73 -7.12 -17.54
C ALA A 63 0.55 -5.59 -17.61
N ASP A 64 1.28 -4.85 -16.77
CA ASP A 64 1.20 -3.38 -16.73
C ASP A 64 1.70 -2.77 -18.04
N ALA A 65 2.78 -3.30 -18.59
CA ALA A 65 3.31 -2.86 -19.89
C ALA A 65 2.26 -3.03 -21.01
N PHE A 66 1.51 -4.14 -20.99
CA PHE A 66 0.44 -4.37 -21.93
C PHE A 66 -0.66 -3.30 -21.84
N TYR A 67 -1.20 -3.06 -20.65
CA TYR A 67 -2.28 -2.09 -20.44
C TYR A 67 -1.88 -0.65 -20.70
N ARG A 68 -0.59 -0.33 -20.68
CA ARG A 68 -0.04 0.99 -21.04
C ARG A 68 0.30 1.11 -22.53
N SER A 69 0.28 0.03 -23.29
CA SER A 69 0.61 0.05 -24.71
C SER A 69 -0.37 0.93 -25.51
N TYR A 70 0.14 1.56 -26.57
CA TYR A 70 -0.70 2.34 -27.49
C TYR A 70 -1.80 1.49 -28.11
N ARG A 71 -1.47 0.24 -28.50
CA ARG A 71 -2.43 -0.69 -29.13
C ARG A 71 -3.61 -0.99 -28.21
N TRP A 72 -3.34 -1.30 -26.94
CA TRP A 72 -4.40 -1.54 -25.95
C TRP A 72 -5.27 -0.29 -25.72
N ARG A 73 -4.63 0.87 -25.52
CA ARG A 73 -5.38 2.13 -25.28
C ARG A 73 -6.31 2.47 -26.44
N ARG A 74 -5.84 2.29 -27.67
CA ARG A 74 -6.66 2.52 -28.85
C ARG A 74 -7.83 1.53 -28.92
N LEU A 75 -7.54 0.25 -28.75
CA LEU A 75 -8.54 -0.82 -28.77
C LEU A 75 -9.63 -0.62 -27.69
N ARG A 76 -9.21 -0.16 -26.49
CA ARG A 76 -10.14 0.19 -25.40
C ARG A 76 -11.09 1.33 -25.79
N ILE A 77 -10.58 2.36 -26.44
CA ILE A 77 -11.43 3.47 -26.94
C ILE A 77 -12.42 2.95 -27.98
N ASP A 78 -11.95 2.19 -28.93
CA ASP A 78 -12.78 1.64 -30.01
C ASP A 78 -13.90 0.73 -29.47
N ALA A 79 -13.60 -0.07 -28.42
CA ALA A 79 -14.60 -0.90 -27.74
C ALA A 79 -15.68 -0.07 -27.03
N LEU A 80 -15.29 1.00 -26.30
CA LEU A 80 -16.25 1.90 -25.66
C LEU A 80 -17.13 2.64 -26.66
N GLU A 81 -16.56 3.07 -27.79
CA GLU A 81 -17.31 3.71 -28.87
C GLU A 81 -18.28 2.73 -29.54
N ALA A 82 -17.86 1.49 -29.78
CA ALA A 82 -18.74 0.45 -30.34
C ALA A 82 -19.92 0.16 -29.40
N ASN A 83 -19.66 0.05 -28.08
CA ASN A 83 -20.70 -0.12 -27.07
C ASN A 83 -21.67 1.08 -27.06
N ARG A 84 -21.16 2.32 -27.07
CA ARG A 84 -22.00 3.52 -27.15
C ARG A 84 -22.88 3.55 -28.42
N ARG A 85 -22.33 3.15 -29.56
CA ARG A 85 -23.14 3.06 -30.82
C ARG A 85 -24.27 2.05 -30.70
N ARG A 86 -24.03 0.95 -29.96
CA ARG A 86 -25.02 -0.13 -29.81
C ARG A 86 -26.15 0.25 -28.86
N TYR A 87 -25.84 0.92 -27.74
CA TYR A 87 -26.79 1.17 -26.65
C TYR A 87 -27.22 2.64 -26.52
N GLY A 88 -26.68 3.55 -27.32
CA GLY A 88 -26.90 5.00 -27.22
C GLY A 88 -26.05 5.71 -26.18
N THR A 89 -25.70 5.02 -25.10
CA THR A 89 -24.76 5.44 -24.06
C THR A 89 -23.80 4.29 -23.75
N VAL A 90 -22.72 4.57 -23.00
CA VAL A 90 -21.86 3.47 -22.54
C VAL A 90 -22.63 2.67 -21.50
N THR A 91 -22.78 1.38 -21.75
CA THR A 91 -23.64 0.47 -20.98
C THR A 91 -22.88 -0.80 -20.59
N CYS A 92 -23.06 -1.28 -19.37
CA CYS A 92 -22.52 -2.56 -18.94
C CYS A 92 -23.21 -3.70 -19.71
N GLU A 93 -22.45 -4.51 -20.40
CA GLU A 93 -22.99 -5.62 -21.23
C GLU A 93 -23.48 -6.80 -20.39
N CYS A 94 -23.18 -6.81 -19.07
CA CYS A 94 -23.65 -7.82 -18.13
C CYS A 94 -24.97 -7.43 -17.44
N CYS A 95 -25.01 -6.29 -16.74
CA CYS A 95 -26.16 -5.86 -15.94
C CYS A 95 -26.98 -4.75 -16.61
N LEU A 96 -26.60 -4.30 -17.79
CA LEU A 96 -27.24 -3.27 -18.60
C LEU A 96 -27.36 -1.89 -17.93
N THR A 97 -26.62 -1.62 -16.86
CA THR A 97 -26.55 -0.27 -16.29
C THR A 97 -25.81 0.69 -17.22
N GLY A 98 -26.34 1.91 -17.35
CA GLY A 98 -25.67 3.05 -17.99
C GLY A 98 -24.92 3.96 -17.01
N GLU A 99 -24.95 3.64 -15.70
CA GLU A 99 -24.40 4.45 -14.63
C GLU A 99 -23.34 3.69 -13.85
N THR A 100 -22.13 4.24 -13.82
CA THR A 100 -21.02 3.72 -13.02
C THR A 100 -19.95 4.80 -12.90
N GLU A 101 -19.20 4.79 -11.82
CA GLU A 101 -18.02 5.67 -11.64
C GLU A 101 -16.89 5.33 -12.61
N ARG A 102 -16.81 4.08 -13.05
CA ARG A 102 -15.73 3.61 -13.92
C ARG A 102 -16.17 2.49 -14.86
N TRP A 103 -15.84 2.65 -16.14
CA TRP A 103 -16.02 1.64 -17.17
C TRP A 103 -14.76 0.79 -17.34
N HIS A 104 -14.94 -0.52 -17.38
CA HIS A 104 -13.90 -1.50 -17.66
C HIS A 104 -14.14 -2.10 -19.04
N VAL A 105 -13.08 -2.15 -19.85
CA VAL A 105 -13.04 -2.99 -21.05
C VAL A 105 -12.29 -4.24 -20.65
N ASP A 106 -12.99 -5.35 -20.62
CA ASP A 106 -12.49 -6.62 -20.13
C ASP A 106 -12.43 -7.66 -21.26
N HIS A 107 -11.57 -8.66 -21.09
CA HIS A 107 -11.45 -9.76 -22.04
C HIS A 107 -12.50 -10.83 -21.71
N ILE A 108 -13.30 -11.26 -22.70
CA ILE A 108 -14.25 -12.36 -22.56
C ILE A 108 -13.49 -13.61 -22.12
N ARG A 109 -12.50 -14.03 -22.93
CA ARG A 109 -11.53 -15.06 -22.54
C ARG A 109 -10.31 -14.37 -21.90
N PRO A 110 -9.98 -14.70 -20.65
CA PRO A 110 -8.93 -13.99 -19.92
C PRO A 110 -7.58 -14.03 -20.66
N ARG A 111 -6.90 -12.90 -20.69
CA ARG A 111 -5.56 -12.75 -21.30
C ARG A 111 -4.52 -13.68 -20.68
N SER A 112 -4.68 -14.05 -19.41
CA SER A 112 -3.76 -14.96 -18.71
C SER A 112 -3.76 -16.36 -19.30
N THR A 113 -4.89 -16.80 -19.84
CA THR A 113 -5.08 -18.13 -20.44
C THR A 113 -5.13 -18.09 -21.96
N HIS A 114 -5.46 -16.93 -22.55
CA HIS A 114 -5.59 -16.74 -24.00
C HIS A 114 -4.85 -15.47 -24.44
N PRO A 115 -3.50 -15.44 -24.32
CA PRO A 115 -2.72 -14.25 -24.66
C PRO A 115 -2.80 -13.88 -26.15
N GLU A 116 -3.07 -14.84 -27.04
CA GLU A 116 -3.27 -14.65 -28.46
C GLU A 116 -4.50 -13.79 -28.78
N LEU A 117 -5.51 -13.78 -27.90
CA LEU A 117 -6.73 -12.99 -28.03
C LEU A 117 -6.65 -11.62 -27.32
N ALA A 118 -5.50 -11.26 -26.80
CA ALA A 118 -5.35 -10.05 -25.96
C ALA A 118 -5.64 -8.73 -26.72
N LEU A 119 -5.45 -8.69 -28.04
CA LEU A 119 -5.73 -7.53 -28.88
C LEU A 119 -6.82 -7.80 -29.93
N GLU A 120 -7.61 -8.85 -29.73
CA GLU A 120 -8.72 -9.18 -30.58
C GLU A 120 -9.98 -8.43 -30.16
N PRO A 121 -10.54 -7.52 -31.00
CA PRO A 121 -11.77 -6.76 -30.67
C PRO A 121 -12.95 -7.66 -30.32
N ALA A 122 -13.05 -8.81 -30.99
CA ALA A 122 -14.10 -9.78 -30.73
C ALA A 122 -14.02 -10.43 -29.36
N ASN A 123 -12.87 -10.32 -28.66
CA ASN A 123 -12.67 -10.84 -27.31
C ASN A 123 -12.86 -9.78 -26.24
N LEU A 124 -13.44 -8.62 -26.52
CA LEU A 124 -13.63 -7.54 -25.57
C LEU A 124 -15.10 -7.27 -25.29
N GLN A 125 -15.37 -6.88 -24.05
CA GLN A 125 -16.69 -6.48 -23.57
C GLN A 125 -16.57 -5.32 -22.60
N VAL A 126 -17.63 -4.51 -22.48
CA VAL A 126 -17.69 -3.36 -21.58
C VAL A 126 -18.48 -3.71 -20.33
N LEU A 127 -17.87 -3.54 -19.17
CA LEU A 127 -18.47 -3.88 -17.87
C LEU A 127 -18.38 -2.70 -16.89
N CYS A 128 -19.33 -2.60 -15.97
CA CYS A 128 -19.18 -1.79 -14.77
C CYS A 128 -18.15 -2.42 -13.82
N ALA A 129 -17.73 -1.67 -12.81
CA ALA A 129 -16.70 -2.13 -11.86
C ALA A 129 -17.13 -3.42 -11.14
N ASP A 130 -18.38 -3.50 -10.69
CA ASP A 130 -18.91 -4.64 -9.95
C ASP A 130 -18.98 -5.92 -10.79
N CYS A 131 -19.50 -5.81 -12.01
CA CYS A 131 -19.56 -6.95 -12.94
C CYS A 131 -18.16 -7.42 -13.35
N ASN A 132 -17.23 -6.49 -13.58
CA ASN A 132 -15.85 -6.82 -13.89
C ASN A 132 -15.15 -7.53 -12.71
N LEU A 133 -15.38 -7.06 -11.49
CA LEU A 133 -14.84 -7.70 -10.27
C LEU A 133 -15.46 -9.09 -10.06
N GLY A 134 -16.78 -9.20 -10.22
CA GLY A 134 -17.51 -10.47 -10.08
C GLY A 134 -17.07 -11.53 -11.11
N LYS A 135 -16.82 -11.12 -12.36
CA LYS A 135 -16.30 -12.02 -13.41
C LYS A 135 -14.91 -12.53 -13.06
N GLY A 136 -14.00 -11.63 -12.69
CA GLY A 136 -12.59 -11.98 -12.49
C GLY A 136 -11.97 -12.67 -13.70
N THR A 137 -11.11 -13.66 -13.43
CA THR A 137 -10.46 -14.48 -14.48
C THR A 137 -11.07 -15.88 -14.61
N ARG A 138 -12.17 -16.14 -13.90
CA ARG A 138 -12.78 -17.49 -13.82
C ARG A 138 -13.75 -17.77 -14.94
N TYR A 139 -14.44 -16.72 -15.44
CA TYR A 139 -15.52 -16.87 -16.38
C TYR A 139 -15.12 -16.34 -17.76
N SER A 140 -15.52 -17.07 -18.80
CA SER A 140 -15.35 -16.70 -20.21
C SER A 140 -16.71 -16.41 -20.88
N THR A 141 -17.66 -15.87 -20.09
CA THR A 141 -19.00 -15.55 -20.58
C THR A 141 -18.96 -14.31 -21.46
N ASP A 142 -19.52 -14.40 -22.65
CA ASP A 142 -19.75 -13.27 -23.55
C ASP A 142 -21.14 -12.69 -23.27
N TRP A 143 -21.19 -11.54 -22.63
CA TRP A 143 -22.45 -10.84 -22.33
C TRP A 143 -22.91 -9.91 -23.46
N ARG A 144 -22.10 -9.70 -24.50
CA ARG A 144 -22.48 -8.83 -25.64
C ARG A 144 -23.62 -9.37 -26.47
N ALA A 145 -23.80 -10.69 -26.47
CA ALA A 145 -24.80 -11.40 -27.26
C ALA A 145 -26.05 -11.75 -26.45
N GLY A 146 -26.09 -11.40 -25.15
CA GLY A 146 -27.09 -11.91 -24.25
C GLY A 146 -28.36 -11.11 -24.22
N GLU A 147 -29.50 -11.80 -24.38
CA GLU A 147 -30.69 -11.47 -23.65
C GLU A 147 -30.40 -11.61 -22.15
N PRO A 148 -30.96 -10.73 -21.28
CA PRO A 148 -30.83 -10.91 -19.85
C PRO A 148 -31.38 -12.27 -19.45
N ALA A 149 -30.55 -13.03 -18.69
CA ALA A 149 -31.00 -14.26 -18.06
C ALA A 149 -32.01 -13.97 -16.95
#